data_29ab2a0c6f215a2d98f2be79aa94174c
#
_entry.id   29ab2a0c6f215a2d98f2be79aa94174c
#
_cell.length_a   1.000
_cell.length_b   1.000
_cell.length_c   1.000
_cell.angle_alpha   90.00
_cell.angle_beta   90.00
_cell.angle_gamma   90.00
#
_symmetry.space_group_name_H-M   'P 1'
#
loop_
_entity.id
_entity.type
_entity.pdbx_description
1 polymer ?
#
loop_
_entity_poly.entity_id
_entity_poly.type
_entity_poly.pdbx_seq_one_letter_code
_entity_poly.pdbx_strand_id
1 'polypeptide(L)'
;MVQVSNLSKSYGATHALTGVAFTANPGRVTAIIGENGSGKSTLMKLIAGEETPDSGLIAFEKDEDQRSVTLIHQELALCPHLTVAENMFLGVKSGWRFSPRTLEKQATEILVGLGFGNIPTGARTSSLSVSERQVTEIARAVVRGSRTILLDEPTSSLNQVDKVKLYDLIQTLKHEGKTVLFISHFLEEIRAVADDVVILRDGDCVATGAMAEFEDADIIQHMVGRKVDDLFPRSDRELGEVLLKLENFTGEKGFPSNVNLTVHRGEIVGIAGLAGAGRTELLRSIMGLRGVQSGSSELPGGKTNNLKLRWVSGTGFVSEERKVDGLSVNLSIAENATLASRNSFLFSPKLSEFQADHWISELGVKAKHSRQKIRELSGGNQQKIAFARLLESDSDLMLLDEPTRGIDIASKATLYQQMDFAAQRGCGILMTSSYLPELLGVCDRIVVLNRGKLMGIFDARTTNAHKLMQECIA
;
A
#
# COMPACT_ATOMS: atom_id res chain seq x y z
N MET A 1 -5.97 29.10 -4.23
CA MET A 1 -7.14 28.32 -4.67
C MET A 1 -6.88 27.80 -6.08
N VAL A 2 -7.26 26.54 -6.35
CA VAL A 2 -7.23 25.94 -7.69
C VAL A 2 -8.65 25.53 -8.05
N GLN A 3 -9.19 26.07 -9.14
CA GLN A 3 -10.51 25.72 -9.66
C GLN A 3 -10.36 25.04 -11.02
N VAL A 4 -10.86 23.83 -11.12
CA VAL A 4 -10.88 23.03 -12.34
C VAL A 4 -12.32 23.01 -12.85
N SER A 5 -12.52 23.33 -14.14
CA SER A 5 -13.84 23.43 -14.72
C SER A 5 -13.88 22.70 -16.07
N ASN A 6 -14.70 21.65 -16.15
CA ASN A 6 -14.99 20.88 -17.34
C ASN A 6 -13.74 20.39 -18.10
N LEU A 7 -12.73 19.93 -17.35
CA LEU A 7 -11.39 19.60 -17.85
C LEU A 7 -11.40 18.24 -18.54
N SER A 8 -10.93 18.20 -19.80
CA SER A 8 -10.84 16.95 -20.57
C SER A 8 -9.46 16.78 -21.19
N LYS A 9 -9.00 15.52 -21.27
CA LYS A 9 -7.73 15.14 -21.88
C LYS A 9 -7.80 13.74 -22.47
N SER A 10 -7.30 13.60 -23.70
CA SER A 10 -7.21 12.31 -24.42
C SER A 10 -5.80 12.05 -24.93
N TYR A 11 -5.42 10.79 -24.97
CA TYR A 11 -4.18 10.30 -25.57
C TYR A 11 -4.54 9.28 -26.67
N GLY A 12 -4.54 9.73 -27.91
CA GLY A 12 -5.02 8.91 -29.01
C GLY A 12 -6.49 8.51 -28.83
N ALA A 13 -6.77 7.23 -28.75
CA ALA A 13 -8.13 6.71 -28.54
C ALA A 13 -8.54 6.61 -27.04
N THR A 14 -7.63 6.91 -26.11
CA THR A 14 -7.90 6.79 -24.68
C THR A 14 -8.30 8.14 -24.10
N HIS A 15 -9.52 8.24 -23.57
CA HIS A 15 -9.97 9.41 -22.80
C HIS A 15 -9.44 9.27 -21.37
N ALA A 16 -8.44 10.10 -21.00
CA ALA A 16 -7.84 10.07 -19.68
C ALA A 16 -8.63 10.89 -18.67
N LEU A 17 -9.27 11.98 -19.11
CA LEU A 17 -10.17 12.81 -18.31
C LEU A 17 -11.32 13.30 -19.17
N THR A 18 -12.53 13.35 -18.60
CA THR A 18 -13.77 13.75 -19.30
C THR A 18 -14.56 14.71 -18.38
N GLY A 19 -14.49 16.00 -18.67
CA GLY A 19 -15.33 17.00 -18.02
C GLY A 19 -15.09 17.16 -16.50
N VAL A 20 -13.90 16.90 -15.99
CA VAL A 20 -13.59 16.96 -14.55
C VAL A 20 -13.75 18.38 -14.03
N ALA A 21 -14.46 18.52 -12.88
CA ALA A 21 -14.69 19.80 -12.23
C ALA A 21 -14.61 19.67 -10.70
N PHE A 22 -13.80 20.52 -10.05
CA PHE A 22 -13.71 20.63 -8.59
C PHE A 22 -12.97 21.91 -8.19
N THR A 23 -12.97 22.21 -6.88
CA THR A 23 -12.22 23.34 -6.31
C THR A 23 -11.37 22.85 -5.14
N ALA A 24 -10.08 23.19 -5.17
CA ALA A 24 -9.17 22.99 -4.04
C ALA A 24 -8.86 24.35 -3.39
N ASN A 25 -9.14 24.46 -2.09
CA ASN A 25 -9.06 25.73 -1.35
C ASN A 25 -7.71 25.92 -0.65
N PRO A 26 -7.28 27.19 -0.43
CA PRO A 26 -6.10 27.48 0.38
C PRO A 26 -6.28 27.00 1.84
N GLY A 27 -5.17 26.57 2.46
CA GLY A 27 -5.20 26.04 3.83
C GLY A 27 -5.98 24.75 3.99
N ARG A 28 -6.17 23.99 2.90
CA ARG A 28 -6.84 22.68 2.90
C ARG A 28 -6.04 21.66 2.10
N VAL A 29 -6.19 20.41 2.48
CA VAL A 29 -5.67 19.26 1.77
C VAL A 29 -6.82 18.60 1.01
N THR A 30 -6.75 18.60 -0.32
CA THR A 30 -7.71 17.92 -1.19
C THR A 30 -7.11 16.61 -1.67
N ALA A 31 -7.65 15.47 -1.25
CA ALA A 31 -7.25 14.18 -1.77
C ALA A 31 -7.87 13.92 -3.14
N ILE A 32 -7.05 13.46 -4.09
CA ILE A 32 -7.52 12.95 -5.39
C ILE A 32 -7.34 11.44 -5.37
N ILE A 33 -8.45 10.72 -5.41
CA ILE A 33 -8.51 9.28 -5.27
C ILE A 33 -9.18 8.62 -6.46
N GLY A 34 -8.89 7.35 -6.69
CA GLY A 34 -9.43 6.57 -7.80
C GLY A 34 -8.53 5.37 -8.10
N GLU A 35 -9.00 4.45 -8.92
CA GLU A 35 -8.23 3.29 -9.35
C GLU A 35 -7.04 3.66 -10.25
N ASN A 36 -6.14 2.70 -10.47
CA ASN A 36 -5.04 2.87 -11.40
C ASN A 36 -5.58 3.04 -12.83
N GLY A 37 -5.21 4.17 -13.46
CA GLY A 37 -5.70 4.54 -14.78
C GLY A 37 -6.93 5.45 -14.77
N SER A 38 -7.45 5.86 -13.61
CA SER A 38 -8.59 6.79 -13.50
C SER A 38 -8.29 8.24 -13.88
N GLY A 39 -7.05 8.57 -14.25
CA GLY A 39 -6.67 9.92 -14.71
C GLY A 39 -5.99 10.82 -13.66
N LYS A 40 -5.74 10.34 -12.43
CA LYS A 40 -5.15 11.14 -11.33
C LYS A 40 -3.84 11.85 -11.71
N SER A 41 -2.85 11.11 -12.18
CA SER A 41 -1.55 11.68 -12.56
C SER A 41 -1.66 12.60 -13.79
N THR A 42 -2.58 12.32 -14.71
CA THR A 42 -2.90 13.23 -15.82
C THR A 42 -3.45 14.55 -15.29
N LEU A 43 -4.41 14.49 -14.36
CA LEU A 43 -4.97 15.68 -13.71
C LEU A 43 -3.90 16.53 -13.04
N MET A 44 -2.98 15.89 -12.28
CA MET A 44 -1.87 16.60 -11.64
C MET A 44 -0.94 17.30 -12.64
N LYS A 45 -0.58 16.63 -13.74
CA LYS A 45 0.26 17.21 -14.80
C LYS A 45 -0.41 18.41 -15.48
N LEU A 46 -1.72 18.34 -15.72
CA LEU A 46 -2.48 19.46 -16.26
C LEU A 46 -2.50 20.65 -15.30
N ILE A 47 -2.73 20.43 -14.01
CA ILE A 47 -2.71 21.50 -12.99
C ILE A 47 -1.30 22.09 -12.88
N ALA A 48 -0.26 21.26 -12.94
CA ALA A 48 1.14 21.71 -12.90
C ALA A 48 1.58 22.45 -14.17
N GLY A 49 0.80 22.35 -15.27
CA GLY A 49 1.16 22.91 -16.56
C GLY A 49 2.25 22.14 -17.33
N GLU A 50 2.50 20.90 -16.93
CA GLU A 50 3.40 20.00 -17.67
C GLU A 50 2.76 19.48 -18.95
N GLU A 51 1.42 19.46 -18.98
CA GLU A 51 0.60 19.11 -20.13
C GLU A 51 -0.50 20.15 -20.34
N THR A 52 -1.05 20.22 -21.57
CA THR A 52 -2.16 21.10 -21.92
C THR A 52 -3.46 20.30 -22.01
N PRO A 53 -4.58 20.80 -21.48
CA PRO A 53 -5.88 20.16 -21.65
C PRO A 53 -6.37 20.27 -23.10
N ASP A 54 -7.22 19.34 -23.50
CA ASP A 54 -7.91 19.40 -24.81
C ASP A 54 -9.11 20.34 -24.74
N SER A 55 -9.78 20.40 -23.56
CA SER A 55 -10.86 21.36 -23.27
C SER A 55 -10.99 21.62 -21.77
N GLY A 56 -11.72 22.67 -21.41
CA GLY A 56 -11.90 23.11 -20.04
C GLY A 56 -10.92 24.15 -19.58
N LEU A 57 -10.98 24.52 -18.31
CA LEU A 57 -10.18 25.61 -17.73
C LEU A 57 -9.67 25.23 -16.35
N ILE A 58 -8.41 25.63 -16.08
CA ILE A 58 -7.82 25.64 -14.75
C ILE A 58 -7.58 27.09 -14.36
N ALA A 59 -8.29 27.55 -13.32
CA ALA A 59 -8.15 28.90 -12.79
C ALA A 59 -7.45 28.88 -11.44
N PHE A 60 -6.59 29.85 -11.21
CA PHE A 60 -5.91 30.08 -9.95
C PHE A 60 -6.44 31.37 -9.29
N GLU A 61 -6.22 31.51 -7.98
CA GLU A 61 -6.58 32.74 -7.28
C GLU A 61 -5.84 33.95 -7.86
N LYS A 62 -6.42 35.17 -7.70
CA LYS A 62 -5.78 36.41 -8.12
C LYS A 62 -4.33 36.44 -7.63
N ASP A 63 -3.42 36.79 -8.54
CA ASP A 63 -1.96 36.80 -8.34
C ASP A 63 -1.27 35.42 -8.27
N GLU A 64 -1.99 34.33 -8.53
CA GLU A 64 -1.43 33.00 -8.76
C GLU A 64 -1.48 32.63 -10.23
N ASP A 65 -0.47 31.89 -10.69
CA ASP A 65 -0.42 31.28 -12.01
C ASP A 65 0.19 29.86 -11.88
N GLN A 66 0.31 29.13 -12.95
CA GLN A 66 0.95 27.81 -12.96
C GLN A 66 2.39 27.82 -12.42
N ARG A 67 3.08 28.98 -12.37
CA ARG A 67 4.43 29.09 -11.80
C ARG A 67 4.43 29.00 -10.27
N SER A 68 3.28 29.24 -9.64
CA SER A 68 3.10 29.08 -8.19
C SER A 68 2.75 27.63 -7.80
N VAL A 69 2.64 26.72 -8.78
CA VAL A 69 2.35 25.31 -8.59
C VAL A 69 3.64 24.50 -8.66
N THR A 70 3.83 23.56 -7.73
CA THR A 70 4.90 22.56 -7.83
C THR A 70 4.32 21.18 -7.72
N LEU A 71 4.64 20.32 -8.68
CA LEU A 71 4.34 18.90 -8.66
C LEU A 71 5.55 18.13 -8.14
N ILE A 72 5.31 17.32 -7.12
CA ILE A 72 6.26 16.36 -6.56
C ILE A 72 5.84 14.99 -7.07
N HIS A 73 6.65 14.45 -7.97
CA HIS A 73 6.41 13.18 -8.63
C HIS A 73 6.70 11.99 -7.71
N GLN A 74 6.11 10.85 -8.03
CA GLN A 74 6.42 9.58 -7.38
C GLN A 74 7.91 9.21 -7.48
N GLU A 75 8.55 9.50 -8.63
CA GLU A 75 10.00 9.44 -8.79
C GLU A 75 10.60 10.82 -8.57
N LEU A 76 11.40 10.97 -7.49
CA LEU A 76 11.94 12.25 -7.06
C LEU A 76 12.90 12.87 -8.09
N ALA A 77 12.65 14.14 -8.42
CA ALA A 77 13.42 14.91 -9.41
C ALA A 77 14.56 15.71 -8.74
N LEU A 78 15.40 15.05 -7.94
CA LEU A 78 16.58 15.65 -7.33
C LEU A 78 17.86 15.31 -8.12
N CYS A 79 18.80 16.26 -8.13
CA CYS A 79 20.14 16.04 -8.69
C CYS A 79 21.02 15.29 -7.67
N PRO A 80 21.37 14.00 -7.90
CA PRO A 80 22.02 13.16 -6.88
C PRO A 80 23.41 13.66 -6.46
N HIS A 81 24.09 14.39 -7.33
CA HIS A 81 25.45 14.90 -7.11
C HIS A 81 25.51 16.26 -6.42
N LEU A 82 24.38 16.97 -6.35
CA LEU A 82 24.27 18.23 -5.66
C LEU A 82 23.98 18.02 -4.17
N THR A 83 24.32 18.99 -3.35
CA THR A 83 23.97 19.00 -1.92
C THR A 83 22.47 19.25 -1.71
N VAL A 84 22.00 19.02 -0.51
CA VAL A 84 20.61 19.35 -0.11
C VAL A 84 20.32 20.81 -0.37
N ALA A 85 21.19 21.70 0.12
CA ALA A 85 21.04 23.14 -0.06
C ALA A 85 21.00 23.53 -1.56
N GLU A 86 21.93 23.01 -2.38
CA GLU A 86 21.93 23.27 -3.81
C GLU A 86 20.66 22.78 -4.52
N ASN A 87 20.15 21.60 -4.15
CA ASN A 87 18.89 21.09 -4.70
C ASN A 87 17.69 21.97 -4.30
N MET A 88 17.62 22.42 -3.04
CA MET A 88 16.53 23.28 -2.55
C MET A 88 16.45 24.59 -3.32
N PHE A 89 17.60 25.21 -3.61
CA PHE A 89 17.67 26.49 -4.31
C PHE A 89 17.84 26.38 -5.82
N LEU A 90 17.81 25.18 -6.38
CA LEU A 90 17.94 24.97 -7.82
C LEU A 90 16.80 25.64 -8.60
N GLY A 91 17.16 26.54 -9.52
CA GLY A 91 16.20 27.30 -10.36
C GLY A 91 15.61 28.54 -9.69
N VAL A 92 16.00 28.87 -8.45
CA VAL A 92 15.64 30.13 -7.82
C VAL A 92 16.54 31.25 -8.36
N LYS A 93 15.94 32.31 -8.90
CA LYS A 93 16.70 33.48 -9.36
C LYS A 93 17.30 34.19 -8.15
N SER A 94 18.56 33.97 -7.91
CA SER A 94 19.32 34.66 -6.88
C SER A 94 20.37 35.54 -7.53
N GLY A 95 20.63 36.72 -6.91
CA GLY A 95 21.69 37.62 -7.39
C GLY A 95 23.06 36.97 -7.35
N TRP A 96 24.03 37.56 -8.01
CA TRP A 96 25.37 37.04 -8.35
C TRP A 96 26.28 36.58 -7.17
N ARG A 97 25.78 36.48 -5.93
CA ARG A 97 26.60 36.15 -4.75
C ARG A 97 25.92 35.13 -3.82
N PHE A 98 25.82 33.88 -4.24
CA PHE A 98 25.54 32.81 -3.27
C PHE A 98 26.88 32.13 -2.88
N SER A 99 27.25 32.25 -1.62
CA SER A 99 28.26 31.36 -1.06
C SER A 99 27.60 30.05 -0.62
N PRO A 100 28.26 28.92 -0.76
CA PRO A 100 27.73 27.61 -0.28
C PRO A 100 27.25 27.67 1.18
N ARG A 101 28.01 28.37 2.05
CA ARG A 101 27.67 28.57 3.47
C ARG A 101 26.36 29.34 3.69
N THR A 102 26.08 30.33 2.84
CA THR A 102 24.81 31.07 2.92
C THR A 102 23.63 30.21 2.51
N LEU A 103 23.77 29.41 1.45
CA LEU A 103 22.76 28.45 1.00
C LEU A 103 22.47 27.42 2.09
N GLU A 104 23.51 26.83 2.67
CA GLU A 104 23.36 25.83 3.75
C GLU A 104 22.65 26.42 4.97
N LYS A 105 22.98 27.64 5.36
CA LYS A 105 22.31 28.32 6.48
C LYS A 105 20.81 28.51 6.20
N GLN A 106 20.46 29.07 5.03
CA GLN A 106 19.07 29.29 4.64
C GLN A 106 18.30 27.96 4.49
N ALA A 107 18.92 26.96 3.90
CA ALA A 107 18.33 25.62 3.80
C ALA A 107 18.06 25.03 5.19
N THR A 108 18.98 25.19 6.13
CA THR A 108 18.82 24.72 7.51
C THR A 108 17.65 25.45 8.21
N GLU A 109 17.55 26.75 8.06
CA GLU A 109 16.45 27.55 8.65
C GLU A 109 15.08 27.08 8.13
N ILE A 110 14.97 26.79 6.83
CA ILE A 110 13.75 26.28 6.21
C ILE A 110 13.43 24.87 6.70
N LEU A 111 14.41 23.96 6.70
CA LEU A 111 14.22 22.58 7.17
C LEU A 111 13.84 22.54 8.66
N VAL A 112 14.41 23.40 9.49
CA VAL A 112 14.01 23.55 10.90
C VAL A 112 12.56 24.02 11.01
N GLY A 113 12.15 25.00 10.20
CA GLY A 113 10.76 25.48 10.15
C GLY A 113 9.77 24.39 9.75
N LEU A 114 10.20 23.46 8.89
CA LEU A 114 9.41 22.30 8.46
C LEU A 114 9.48 21.09 9.42
N GLY A 115 10.25 21.20 10.53
CA GLY A 115 10.42 20.10 11.50
C GLY A 115 11.53 19.10 11.18
N PHE A 116 12.38 19.37 10.17
CA PHE A 116 13.41 18.46 9.65
C PHE A 116 14.84 18.99 9.76
N GLY A 117 15.15 19.75 10.81
CA GLY A 117 16.46 20.34 11.04
C GLY A 117 17.61 19.33 11.22
N ASN A 118 17.33 18.05 11.32
CA ASN A 118 18.30 16.96 11.37
C ASN A 118 18.90 16.58 10.00
N ILE A 119 18.32 17.06 8.88
CA ILE A 119 18.83 16.76 7.54
C ILE A 119 20.08 17.60 7.28
N PRO A 120 21.25 16.99 6.99
CA PRO A 120 22.49 17.73 6.79
C PRO A 120 22.48 18.44 5.44
N THR A 121 22.37 19.77 5.44
CA THR A 121 22.21 20.61 4.24
C THR A 121 23.41 20.62 3.30
N GLY A 122 24.62 20.33 3.79
CA GLY A 122 25.84 20.16 3.00
C GLY A 122 26.05 18.75 2.46
N ALA A 123 25.23 17.75 2.85
CA ALA A 123 25.35 16.38 2.32
C ALA A 123 24.81 16.29 0.88
N ARG A 124 25.39 15.39 0.08
CA ARG A 124 24.86 15.07 -1.26
C ARG A 124 23.53 14.33 -1.14
N THR A 125 22.57 14.67 -1.99
CA THR A 125 21.26 14.00 -1.96
C THR A 125 21.31 12.51 -2.29
N SER A 126 22.38 12.04 -2.96
CA SER A 126 22.62 10.60 -3.16
C SER A 126 22.86 9.82 -1.86
N SER A 127 23.33 10.46 -0.80
CA SER A 127 23.60 9.82 0.50
C SER A 127 22.40 9.81 1.44
N LEU A 128 21.33 10.51 1.09
CA LEU A 128 20.12 10.62 1.90
C LEU A 128 19.23 9.39 1.76
N SER A 129 18.46 9.10 2.81
CA SER A 129 17.33 8.17 2.76
C SER A 129 16.26 8.67 1.78
N VAL A 130 15.34 7.78 1.39
CA VAL A 130 14.23 8.14 0.50
C VAL A 130 13.37 9.25 1.13
N SER A 131 13.08 9.14 2.42
CA SER A 131 12.32 10.11 3.19
C SER A 131 12.98 11.49 3.20
N GLU A 132 14.28 11.58 3.50
CA GLU A 132 15.02 12.84 3.52
C GLU A 132 15.09 13.49 2.13
N ARG A 133 15.21 12.70 1.08
CA ARG A 133 15.14 13.20 -0.30
C ARG A 133 13.77 13.79 -0.60
N GLN A 134 12.70 13.16 -0.17
CA GLN A 134 11.33 13.64 -0.36
C GLN A 134 11.10 14.97 0.37
N VAL A 135 11.52 15.06 1.63
CA VAL A 135 11.49 16.32 2.39
C VAL A 135 12.29 17.41 1.68
N THR A 136 13.46 17.08 1.13
CA THR A 136 14.28 18.03 0.35
C THR A 136 13.52 18.57 -0.87
N GLU A 137 12.75 17.72 -1.55
CA GLU A 137 11.96 18.16 -2.71
C GLU A 137 10.77 19.03 -2.33
N ILE A 138 10.09 18.72 -1.22
CA ILE A 138 9.04 19.57 -0.66
C ILE A 138 9.64 20.91 -0.21
N ALA A 139 10.79 20.90 0.47
CA ALA A 139 11.48 22.12 0.88
C ALA A 139 11.88 22.99 -0.33
N ARG A 140 12.27 22.39 -1.46
CA ARG A 140 12.50 23.10 -2.73
C ARG A 140 11.23 23.81 -3.22
N ALA A 141 10.06 23.19 -3.11
CA ALA A 141 8.78 23.83 -3.45
C ALA A 141 8.50 25.05 -2.54
N VAL A 142 8.78 24.94 -1.26
CA VAL A 142 8.65 26.05 -0.30
C VAL A 142 9.60 27.19 -0.65
N VAL A 143 10.88 26.89 -0.94
CA VAL A 143 11.90 27.89 -1.36
C VAL A 143 11.47 28.64 -2.62
N ARG A 144 10.83 27.97 -3.56
CA ARG A 144 10.28 28.57 -4.79
C ARG A 144 9.06 29.46 -4.55
N GLY A 145 8.55 29.48 -3.33
CA GLY A 145 7.36 30.25 -2.98
C GLY A 145 6.07 29.64 -3.51
N SER A 146 6.05 28.30 -3.77
CA SER A 146 4.87 27.63 -4.27
C SER A 146 3.70 27.77 -3.31
N ARG A 147 2.55 28.20 -3.82
CA ARG A 147 1.29 28.32 -3.07
C ARG A 147 0.46 27.04 -3.17
N THR A 148 0.59 26.33 -4.30
CA THR A 148 -0.06 25.06 -4.53
C THR A 148 1.00 23.96 -4.66
N ILE A 149 0.86 22.92 -3.84
CA ILE A 149 1.77 21.76 -3.80
C ILE A 149 0.97 20.51 -4.16
N LEU A 150 1.42 19.84 -5.22
CA LEU A 150 0.83 18.62 -5.72
C LEU A 150 1.74 17.46 -5.32
N LEU A 151 1.19 16.45 -4.63
CA LEU A 151 1.90 15.28 -4.13
C LEU A 151 1.34 14.02 -4.82
N ASP A 152 2.12 13.43 -5.74
CA ASP A 152 1.72 12.22 -6.46
C ASP A 152 2.28 10.97 -5.77
N GLU A 153 1.44 10.24 -5.04
CA GLU A 153 1.76 9.03 -4.26
C GLU A 153 3.02 9.16 -3.37
N PRO A 154 3.13 10.21 -2.53
CA PRO A 154 4.37 10.50 -1.85
C PRO A 154 4.76 9.48 -0.77
N THR A 155 3.87 8.57 -0.42
CA THR A 155 4.05 7.57 0.64
C THR A 155 4.50 6.20 0.14
N SER A 156 4.53 5.99 -1.17
CA SER A 156 4.73 4.67 -1.81
C SER A 156 6.06 3.99 -1.45
N SER A 157 7.10 4.77 -1.13
CA SER A 157 8.45 4.27 -0.80
C SER A 157 8.82 4.44 0.68
N LEU A 158 7.88 4.94 1.52
CA LEU A 158 8.15 5.29 2.92
C LEU A 158 7.75 4.16 3.88
N ASN A 159 8.54 4.00 4.95
CA ASN A 159 8.16 3.20 6.09
C ASN A 159 7.13 3.94 6.98
N GLN A 160 6.54 3.26 7.95
CA GLN A 160 5.46 3.82 8.78
C GLN A 160 5.87 5.06 9.58
N VAL A 161 7.10 5.09 10.11
CA VAL A 161 7.62 6.24 10.88
C VAL A 161 7.77 7.46 9.99
N ASP A 162 8.27 7.27 8.77
CA ASP A 162 8.47 8.34 7.81
C ASP A 162 7.15 8.86 7.23
N LYS A 163 6.12 8.00 7.10
CA LYS A 163 4.77 8.44 6.72
C LYS A 163 4.18 9.42 7.73
N VAL A 164 4.29 9.13 9.03
CA VAL A 164 3.80 10.06 10.08
C VAL A 164 4.48 11.42 9.96
N LYS A 165 5.81 11.46 9.78
CA LYS A 165 6.53 12.72 9.58
C LYS A 165 6.07 13.49 8.35
N LEU A 166 5.78 12.77 7.24
CA LEU A 166 5.25 13.41 6.04
C LEU A 166 3.86 13.99 6.28
N TYR A 167 3.01 13.31 7.06
CA TYR A 167 1.69 13.84 7.41
C TYR A 167 1.80 15.11 8.26
N ASP A 168 2.71 15.15 9.23
CA ASP A 168 2.99 16.35 10.03
C ASP A 168 3.47 17.50 9.15
N LEU A 169 4.32 17.22 8.15
CA LEU A 169 4.76 18.21 7.18
C LEU A 169 3.60 18.74 6.32
N ILE A 170 2.71 17.87 5.85
CA ILE A 170 1.50 18.26 5.09
C ILE A 170 0.61 19.17 5.95
N GLN A 171 0.41 18.84 7.24
CA GLN A 171 -0.33 19.71 8.16
C GLN A 171 0.36 21.06 8.38
N THR A 172 1.68 21.10 8.46
CA THR A 172 2.45 22.37 8.53
C THR A 172 2.20 23.23 7.30
N LEU A 173 2.29 22.66 6.09
CA LEU A 173 2.01 23.38 4.84
C LEU A 173 0.57 23.91 4.78
N LYS A 174 -0.39 23.12 5.24
CA LYS A 174 -1.79 23.52 5.37
C LYS A 174 -1.94 24.73 6.33
N HIS A 175 -1.31 24.70 7.50
CA HIS A 175 -1.34 25.80 8.46
C HIS A 175 -0.67 27.09 7.92
N GLU A 176 0.31 26.95 7.02
CA GLU A 176 0.89 28.08 6.27
C GLU A 176 -0.04 28.62 5.17
N GLY A 177 -1.25 28.10 5.03
CA GLY A 177 -2.23 28.56 4.04
C GLY A 177 -1.95 28.05 2.62
N LYS A 178 -1.09 27.03 2.42
CA LYS A 178 -0.87 26.40 1.12
C LYS A 178 -2.09 25.60 0.68
N THR A 179 -2.31 25.51 -0.63
CA THR A 179 -3.25 24.56 -1.22
C THR A 179 -2.49 23.26 -1.47
N VAL A 180 -2.91 22.16 -0.87
CA VAL A 180 -2.26 20.85 -1.06
C VAL A 180 -3.20 19.91 -1.78
N LEU A 181 -2.76 19.36 -2.92
CA LEU A 181 -3.45 18.24 -3.58
C LEU A 181 -2.62 16.98 -3.36
N PHE A 182 -3.26 15.94 -2.85
CA PHE A 182 -2.61 14.71 -2.41
C PHE A 182 -3.21 13.50 -3.11
N ILE A 183 -2.41 12.79 -3.93
CA ILE A 183 -2.83 11.50 -4.49
C ILE A 183 -2.36 10.39 -3.58
N SER A 184 -3.29 9.54 -3.17
CA SER A 184 -3.01 8.22 -2.62
C SER A 184 -4.13 7.25 -3.04
N HIS A 185 -3.80 5.98 -3.06
CA HIS A 185 -4.77 4.91 -3.22
C HIS A 185 -5.04 4.17 -1.89
N PHE A 186 -4.43 4.64 -0.79
CA PHE A 186 -4.63 4.13 0.56
C PHE A 186 -5.58 5.02 1.33
N LEU A 187 -6.74 4.46 1.68
CA LEU A 187 -7.78 5.21 2.38
C LEU A 187 -7.33 5.72 3.75
N GLU A 188 -6.52 4.93 4.46
CA GLU A 188 -5.91 5.31 5.74
C GLU A 188 -5.07 6.58 5.64
N GLU A 189 -4.28 6.72 4.57
CA GLU A 189 -3.45 7.90 4.33
C GLU A 189 -4.30 9.13 4.05
N ILE A 190 -5.36 8.95 3.27
CA ILE A 190 -6.29 10.01 2.92
C ILE A 190 -7.01 10.49 4.17
N ARG A 191 -7.50 9.58 5.01
CA ARG A 191 -8.13 9.90 6.30
C ARG A 191 -7.21 10.64 7.26
N ALA A 192 -5.91 10.36 7.21
CA ALA A 192 -4.94 10.99 8.08
C ALA A 192 -4.67 12.46 7.73
N VAL A 193 -4.82 12.87 6.45
CA VAL A 193 -4.35 14.18 6.01
C VAL A 193 -5.39 15.04 5.30
N ALA A 194 -6.42 14.45 4.65
CA ALA A 194 -7.32 15.17 3.75
C ALA A 194 -8.49 15.83 4.47
N ASP A 195 -8.81 17.04 4.04
CA ASP A 195 -10.02 17.78 4.43
C ASP A 195 -11.14 17.59 3.41
N ASP A 196 -10.77 17.51 2.13
CA ASP A 196 -11.67 17.35 0.99
C ASP A 196 -11.24 16.16 0.13
N VAL A 197 -12.18 15.61 -0.59
CA VAL A 197 -11.96 14.47 -1.49
C VAL A 197 -12.53 14.74 -2.87
N VAL A 198 -11.80 14.30 -3.90
CA VAL A 198 -12.22 14.23 -5.30
C VAL A 198 -12.04 12.79 -5.75
N ILE A 199 -13.10 12.13 -6.14
CA ILE A 199 -13.08 10.73 -6.55
C ILE A 199 -13.16 10.64 -8.06
N LEU A 200 -12.12 10.06 -8.68
CA LEU A 200 -12.04 9.83 -10.11
C LEU A 200 -12.26 8.36 -10.45
N ARG A 201 -13.11 8.10 -11.44
CA ARG A 201 -13.30 6.77 -12.03
C ARG A 201 -13.44 6.87 -13.54
N ASP A 202 -12.64 6.09 -14.28
CA ASP A 202 -12.65 6.03 -15.74
C ASP A 202 -12.53 7.41 -16.43
N GLY A 203 -11.80 8.34 -15.83
CA GLY A 203 -11.61 9.70 -16.31
C GLY A 203 -12.65 10.72 -15.86
N ASP A 204 -13.72 10.30 -15.20
CA ASP A 204 -14.79 11.17 -14.70
C ASP A 204 -14.62 11.49 -13.22
N CYS A 205 -15.05 12.69 -12.79
CA CYS A 205 -15.20 13.04 -11.38
C CYS A 205 -16.56 12.56 -10.88
N VAL A 206 -16.58 11.42 -10.18
CA VAL A 206 -17.84 10.77 -9.75
C VAL A 206 -18.37 11.28 -8.42
N ALA A 207 -17.51 11.84 -7.56
CA ALA A 207 -17.91 12.50 -6.33
C ALA A 207 -16.84 13.50 -5.87
N THR A 208 -17.28 14.55 -5.16
CA THR A 208 -16.41 15.53 -4.49
C THR A 208 -17.13 16.11 -3.29
N GLY A 209 -16.41 16.41 -2.21
CA GLY A 209 -16.98 16.98 -0.99
C GLY A 209 -15.99 16.97 0.17
N ALA A 210 -16.48 17.34 1.35
CA ALA A 210 -15.68 17.27 2.57
C ALA A 210 -15.44 15.80 2.95
N MET A 211 -14.21 15.47 3.36
CA MET A 211 -13.82 14.09 3.72
C MET A 211 -14.70 13.49 4.84
N ALA A 212 -15.18 14.35 5.74
CA ALA A 212 -16.06 13.96 6.84
C ALA A 212 -17.48 13.52 6.41
N GLU A 213 -17.90 13.83 5.17
CA GLU A 213 -19.21 13.47 4.63
C GLU A 213 -19.22 12.07 4.02
N PHE A 214 -18.08 11.46 3.82
CA PHE A 214 -17.94 10.15 3.20
C PHE A 214 -17.51 9.11 4.23
N GLU A 215 -18.23 8.00 4.30
CA GLU A 215 -17.74 6.79 4.94
C GLU A 215 -16.75 6.03 4.01
N ASP A 216 -15.94 5.14 4.58
CA ASP A 216 -14.99 4.35 3.78
C ASP A 216 -15.69 3.53 2.70
N ALA A 217 -16.88 3.01 3.04
CA ALA A 217 -17.73 2.26 2.13
C ALA A 217 -18.17 3.10 0.92
N ASP A 218 -18.55 4.36 1.14
CA ASP A 218 -18.99 5.28 0.08
C ASP A 218 -17.82 5.59 -0.87
N ILE A 219 -16.65 5.89 -0.30
CA ILE A 219 -15.46 6.18 -1.08
C ILE A 219 -15.11 5.00 -1.98
N ILE A 220 -15.08 3.80 -1.42
CA ILE A 220 -14.78 2.56 -2.15
C ILE A 220 -15.82 2.31 -3.23
N GLN A 221 -17.11 2.48 -2.92
CA GLN A 221 -18.18 2.31 -3.90
C GLN A 221 -18.06 3.29 -5.07
N HIS A 222 -17.74 4.55 -4.81
CA HIS A 222 -17.50 5.55 -5.86
C HIS A 222 -16.28 5.21 -6.71
N MET A 223 -15.17 4.75 -6.08
CA MET A 223 -13.94 4.40 -6.79
C MET A 223 -14.11 3.20 -7.72
N VAL A 224 -14.75 2.12 -7.24
CA VAL A 224 -14.85 0.83 -7.94
C VAL A 224 -16.14 0.71 -8.75
N GLY A 225 -17.17 1.49 -8.40
CA GLY A 225 -18.48 1.42 -9.05
C GLY A 225 -19.33 0.20 -8.65
N ARG A 226 -18.92 -0.53 -7.61
CA ARG A 226 -19.62 -1.71 -7.06
C ARG A 226 -19.90 -1.49 -5.58
N LYS A 227 -20.90 -2.17 -5.04
CA LYS A 227 -21.19 -2.12 -3.59
C LYS A 227 -20.05 -2.76 -2.81
N VAL A 228 -19.84 -2.28 -1.58
CA VAL A 228 -18.78 -2.79 -0.69
C VAL A 228 -18.97 -4.26 -0.35
N ASP A 229 -20.22 -4.73 -0.24
CA ASP A 229 -20.54 -6.15 -0.03
C ASP A 229 -20.01 -7.05 -1.16
N ASP A 230 -19.90 -6.52 -2.39
CA ASP A 230 -19.29 -7.23 -3.53
C ASP A 230 -17.76 -7.25 -3.47
N LEU A 231 -17.13 -6.39 -2.63
CA LEU A 231 -15.68 -6.34 -2.46
C LEU A 231 -15.16 -7.39 -1.49
N PHE A 232 -15.96 -7.76 -0.50
CA PHE A 232 -15.60 -8.74 0.52
C PHE A 232 -16.49 -9.99 0.37
N PRO A 233 -16.24 -10.81 -0.67
CA PRO A 233 -17.01 -12.03 -0.85
C PRO A 233 -16.79 -12.95 0.34
N ARG A 234 -17.87 -13.40 0.92
CA ARG A 234 -17.87 -14.29 2.06
C ARG A 234 -18.98 -15.31 1.92
N SER A 235 -18.62 -16.49 1.45
CA SER A 235 -19.53 -17.60 1.34
C SER A 235 -19.82 -18.26 2.71
N ASP A 236 -20.98 -18.86 2.84
CA ASP A 236 -21.24 -19.75 3.97
C ASP A 236 -20.48 -21.07 3.74
N ARG A 237 -19.67 -21.45 4.75
CA ARG A 237 -18.83 -22.63 4.72
C ARG A 237 -19.01 -23.46 5.99
N GLU A 238 -19.00 -24.77 5.83
CA GLU A 238 -18.90 -25.67 6.99
C GLU A 238 -17.42 -25.83 7.37
N LEU A 239 -17.13 -25.64 8.65
CA LEU A 239 -15.76 -25.80 9.17
C LEU A 239 -15.45 -27.29 9.30
N GLY A 240 -14.31 -27.70 8.72
CA GLY A 240 -13.83 -29.08 8.80
C GLY A 240 -12.89 -29.31 9.99
N GLU A 241 -12.00 -30.28 9.83
CA GLU A 241 -10.98 -30.64 10.83
C GLU A 241 -10.00 -29.50 11.12
N VAL A 242 -9.31 -29.58 12.27
CA VAL A 242 -8.27 -28.62 12.64
C VAL A 242 -7.04 -28.82 11.77
N LEU A 243 -6.63 -27.80 11.04
CA LEU A 243 -5.41 -27.77 10.22
C LEU A 243 -4.21 -27.16 10.95
N LEU A 244 -4.46 -26.15 11.78
CA LEU A 244 -3.45 -25.55 12.63
C LEU A 244 -3.90 -25.60 14.09
N LYS A 245 -3.02 -26.07 14.98
CA LYS A 245 -3.21 -26.01 16.42
C LYS A 245 -1.95 -25.48 17.08
N LEU A 246 -2.08 -24.35 17.76
CA LEU A 246 -1.03 -23.79 18.62
C LEU A 246 -1.41 -24.00 20.08
N GLU A 247 -0.49 -24.56 20.87
CA GLU A 247 -0.66 -24.76 22.31
C GLU A 247 0.50 -24.13 23.06
N ASN A 248 0.19 -23.11 23.90
CA ASN A 248 1.17 -22.35 24.69
C ASN A 248 2.37 -21.87 23.82
N PHE A 249 2.10 -21.57 22.56
CA PHE A 249 3.12 -21.30 21.56
C PHE A 249 3.84 -19.99 21.86
N THR A 250 5.15 -20.06 22.02
CA THR A 250 6.02 -18.92 22.31
C THR A 250 7.16 -18.89 21.30
N GLY A 251 7.22 -17.79 20.56
CA GLY A 251 8.22 -17.56 19.52
C GLY A 251 9.62 -17.30 20.08
N GLU A 252 10.53 -17.02 19.16
CA GLU A 252 11.94 -16.76 19.48
C GLU A 252 12.10 -15.60 20.47
N LYS A 253 12.96 -15.78 21.49
CA LYS A 253 13.19 -14.78 22.55
C LYS A 253 11.94 -14.40 23.36
N GLY A 254 10.96 -15.31 23.43
CA GLY A 254 9.73 -15.08 24.18
C GLY A 254 8.67 -14.24 23.44
N PHE A 255 8.82 -14.03 22.12
CA PHE A 255 7.92 -13.16 21.37
C PHE A 255 7.52 -13.78 20.02
N PRO A 256 6.19 -13.91 19.72
CA PRO A 256 5.05 -13.73 20.66
C PRO A 256 5.03 -14.76 21.78
N SER A 257 4.19 -14.60 22.79
CA SER A 257 4.21 -15.41 24.02
C SER A 257 2.86 -16.05 24.29
N ASN A 258 2.89 -17.36 24.62
CA ASN A 258 1.76 -18.14 25.11
C ASN A 258 0.50 -18.05 24.22
N VAL A 259 0.68 -18.17 22.91
CA VAL A 259 -0.44 -18.10 21.95
C VAL A 259 -1.12 -19.47 21.87
N ASN A 260 -2.45 -19.46 22.04
CA ASN A 260 -3.32 -20.63 21.85
C ASN A 260 -4.31 -20.30 20.73
N LEU A 261 -4.23 -21.01 19.60
CA LEU A 261 -5.00 -20.72 18.41
C LEU A 261 -5.25 -21.99 17.60
N THR A 262 -6.44 -22.09 17.01
CA THR A 262 -6.77 -23.13 16.02
C THR A 262 -7.24 -22.49 14.73
N VAL A 263 -6.93 -23.12 13.60
CA VAL A 263 -7.52 -22.82 12.27
C VAL A 263 -8.07 -24.11 11.71
N HIS A 264 -9.31 -24.05 11.26
CA HIS A 264 -10.00 -25.22 10.69
C HIS A 264 -9.95 -25.22 9.17
N ARG A 265 -10.18 -26.38 8.59
CA ARG A 265 -10.37 -26.53 7.16
C ARG A 265 -11.56 -25.67 6.71
N GLY A 266 -11.38 -24.87 5.66
CA GLY A 266 -12.40 -23.95 5.18
C GLY A 266 -12.58 -22.66 5.99
N GLU A 267 -11.72 -22.40 6.97
CA GLU A 267 -11.81 -21.22 7.83
C GLU A 267 -10.80 -20.14 7.43
N ILE A 268 -11.21 -18.89 7.46
CA ILE A 268 -10.34 -17.72 7.32
C ILE A 268 -10.23 -17.03 8.69
N VAL A 269 -9.05 -17.07 9.30
CA VAL A 269 -8.76 -16.42 10.58
C VAL A 269 -7.86 -15.21 10.35
N GLY A 270 -8.30 -14.05 10.84
CA GLY A 270 -7.54 -12.80 10.78
C GLY A 270 -6.76 -12.54 12.07
N ILE A 271 -5.57 -11.96 11.96
CA ILE A 271 -4.79 -11.48 13.10
C ILE A 271 -4.72 -9.96 13.04
N ALA A 272 -5.39 -9.29 13.97
CA ALA A 272 -5.33 -7.84 14.19
C ALA A 272 -4.26 -7.48 15.21
N GLY A 273 -3.76 -6.24 15.17
CA GLY A 273 -2.80 -5.69 16.14
C GLY A 273 -2.04 -4.50 15.57
N LEU A 274 -1.52 -3.66 16.44
CA LEU A 274 -0.70 -2.53 16.05
C LEU A 274 0.66 -2.97 15.48
N ALA A 275 1.38 -2.02 14.85
CA ALA A 275 2.75 -2.26 14.41
C ALA A 275 3.61 -2.74 15.58
N GLY A 276 4.36 -3.83 15.38
CA GLY A 276 5.15 -4.46 16.45
C GLY A 276 4.35 -5.33 17.44
N ALA A 277 3.07 -5.61 17.19
CA ALA A 277 2.26 -6.49 18.05
C ALA A 277 2.69 -7.97 18.02
N GLY A 278 3.54 -8.38 17.05
CA GLY A 278 4.03 -9.76 16.93
C GLY A 278 3.34 -10.59 15.86
N ARG A 279 2.56 -9.98 14.97
CA ARG A 279 1.79 -10.65 13.90
C ARG A 279 2.71 -11.40 12.92
N THR A 280 3.64 -10.68 12.30
CA THR A 280 4.64 -11.24 11.39
C THR A 280 5.51 -12.29 12.04
N GLU A 281 5.95 -12.03 13.29
CA GLU A 281 6.75 -12.96 14.08
C GLU A 281 6.00 -14.26 14.34
N LEU A 282 4.70 -14.19 14.63
CA LEU A 282 3.86 -15.37 14.83
C LEU A 282 3.80 -16.22 13.55
N LEU A 283 3.43 -15.63 12.42
CA LEU A 283 3.34 -16.36 11.15
C LEU A 283 4.70 -16.97 10.74
N ARG A 284 5.79 -16.22 10.89
CA ARG A 284 7.15 -16.70 10.58
C ARG A 284 7.58 -17.84 11.50
N SER A 285 7.22 -17.79 12.79
CA SER A 285 7.51 -18.88 13.73
C SER A 285 6.66 -20.12 13.44
N ILE A 286 5.36 -19.95 13.08
CA ILE A 286 4.50 -21.05 12.64
C ILE A 286 5.07 -21.70 11.38
N MET A 287 5.55 -20.92 10.40
CA MET A 287 6.15 -21.47 9.18
C MET A 287 7.52 -22.14 9.44
N GLY A 288 8.17 -21.84 10.55
CA GLY A 288 9.52 -22.34 10.88
C GLY A 288 10.65 -21.48 10.28
N LEU A 289 10.34 -20.24 9.91
CA LEU A 289 11.31 -19.22 9.45
C LEU A 289 11.97 -18.51 10.64
N ARG A 290 11.37 -18.59 11.84
CA ARG A 290 11.93 -18.14 13.13
C ARG A 290 11.87 -19.25 14.16
N GLY A 291 12.73 -19.16 15.15
CA GLY A 291 12.80 -20.12 16.24
C GLY A 291 11.53 -20.13 17.10
N VAL A 292 11.28 -21.28 17.76
CA VAL A 292 10.22 -21.47 18.75
C VAL A 292 10.90 -21.75 20.08
N GLN A 293 10.56 -20.99 21.12
CA GLN A 293 11.14 -21.14 22.45
C GLN A 293 10.43 -22.22 23.26
N SER A 294 9.09 -22.25 23.21
CA SER A 294 8.28 -23.25 23.96
C SER A 294 6.90 -23.42 23.31
N GLY A 295 6.15 -24.42 23.77
CA GLY A 295 4.85 -24.78 23.24
C GLY A 295 4.94 -25.67 22.01
N SER A 296 3.80 -25.90 21.35
CA SER A 296 3.73 -26.76 20.17
C SER A 296 2.92 -26.12 19.05
N SER A 297 3.28 -26.46 17.81
CA SER A 297 2.48 -26.18 16.61
C SER A 297 2.25 -27.48 15.88
N GLU A 298 1.01 -27.81 15.60
CA GLU A 298 0.58 -28.91 14.76
C GLU A 298 -0.03 -28.37 13.49
N LEU A 299 0.50 -28.81 12.35
CA LEU A 299 0.15 -28.34 10.99
C LEU A 299 -0.15 -29.56 10.10
N PRO A 300 -0.65 -29.37 8.87
CA PRO A 300 -0.70 -30.45 7.89
C PRO A 300 0.65 -31.18 7.80
N GLY A 301 0.64 -32.51 7.93
CA GLY A 301 1.86 -33.33 8.02
C GLY A 301 2.45 -33.50 9.41
N GLY A 302 1.82 -32.97 10.47
CA GLY A 302 2.15 -33.24 11.88
C GLY A 302 3.04 -32.21 12.53
N LYS A 303 3.57 -32.57 13.72
CA LYS A 303 4.42 -31.70 14.54
C LYS A 303 5.85 -31.68 14.01
N THR A 304 6.22 -30.68 13.25
CA THR A 304 7.58 -30.48 12.75
C THR A 304 7.98 -29.01 12.73
N ASN A 305 9.23 -28.72 13.04
CA ASN A 305 9.81 -27.38 12.88
C ASN A 305 10.66 -27.26 11.60
N ASN A 306 10.63 -28.25 10.73
CA ASN A 306 11.37 -28.25 9.47
C ASN A 306 10.57 -27.53 8.40
N LEU A 307 11.04 -26.36 7.96
CA LEU A 307 10.42 -25.53 6.91
C LEU A 307 10.10 -26.33 5.64
N LYS A 308 11.04 -27.14 5.16
CA LYS A 308 10.86 -27.94 3.94
C LYS A 308 9.72 -28.95 4.10
N LEU A 309 9.62 -29.62 5.25
CA LEU A 309 8.54 -30.57 5.52
C LEU A 309 7.20 -29.84 5.60
N ARG A 310 7.12 -28.68 6.27
CA ARG A 310 5.88 -27.89 6.34
C ARG A 310 5.39 -27.51 4.95
N TRP A 311 6.30 -27.03 4.09
CA TRP A 311 5.95 -26.68 2.72
C TRP A 311 5.46 -27.87 1.92
N VAL A 312 6.20 -28.97 1.92
CA VAL A 312 5.82 -30.21 1.20
C VAL A 312 4.51 -30.80 1.74
N SER A 313 4.23 -30.65 3.02
CA SER A 313 3.00 -31.13 3.66
C SER A 313 1.79 -30.22 3.49
N GLY A 314 1.91 -29.13 2.71
CA GLY A 314 0.77 -28.30 2.33
C GLY A 314 0.57 -27.03 3.11
N THR A 315 1.59 -26.55 3.80
CA THR A 315 1.56 -25.20 4.40
C THR A 315 2.26 -24.21 3.50
N GLY A 316 1.54 -23.23 2.98
CA GLY A 316 2.08 -22.16 2.15
C GLY A 316 2.24 -20.85 2.91
N PHE A 317 3.16 -19.98 2.47
CA PHE A 317 3.44 -18.69 3.11
C PHE A 317 3.62 -17.57 2.09
N VAL A 318 2.95 -16.44 2.32
CA VAL A 318 3.20 -15.16 1.65
C VAL A 318 3.75 -14.17 2.68
N SER A 319 4.90 -13.58 2.38
CA SER A 319 5.57 -12.58 3.22
C SER A 319 5.12 -11.17 2.90
N GLU A 320 5.07 -10.30 3.90
CA GLU A 320 4.88 -8.86 3.76
C GLU A 320 5.96 -8.25 2.83
N GLU A 321 7.24 -8.65 3.00
CA GLU A 321 8.35 -8.17 2.19
C GLU A 321 8.60 -9.04 0.94
N ARG A 322 7.66 -8.98 -0.02
CA ARG A 322 7.67 -9.80 -1.22
C ARG A 322 8.95 -9.76 -2.06
N LYS A 323 9.65 -8.61 -2.12
CA LYS A 323 10.88 -8.44 -2.92
C LYS A 323 12.11 -9.09 -2.30
N VAL A 324 12.11 -9.25 -0.98
CA VAL A 324 13.24 -9.81 -0.22
C VAL A 324 13.01 -11.30 0.03
N ASP A 325 11.83 -11.64 0.59
CA ASP A 325 11.53 -12.98 1.09
C ASP A 325 10.51 -13.73 0.21
N GLY A 326 9.71 -12.98 -0.56
CA GLY A 326 8.53 -13.56 -1.21
C GLY A 326 8.75 -14.04 -2.63
N LEU A 327 9.54 -13.35 -3.45
CA LEU A 327 9.66 -13.60 -4.90
C LEU A 327 11.11 -13.55 -5.36
N SER A 328 11.45 -14.42 -6.30
CA SER A 328 12.70 -14.37 -7.03
C SER A 328 12.61 -13.33 -8.16
N VAL A 329 12.93 -12.06 -7.85
CA VAL A 329 12.68 -10.90 -8.72
C VAL A 329 13.37 -10.96 -10.09
N ASN A 330 14.44 -11.75 -10.23
CA ASN A 330 15.19 -11.93 -11.47
C ASN A 330 14.64 -13.08 -12.34
N LEU A 331 13.78 -13.93 -11.79
CA LEU A 331 13.12 -15.00 -12.50
C LEU A 331 11.82 -14.50 -13.16
N SER A 332 11.31 -15.27 -14.11
CA SER A 332 10.06 -14.99 -14.82
C SER A 332 8.84 -15.17 -13.92
N ILE A 333 7.68 -14.71 -14.40
CA ILE A 333 6.37 -14.96 -13.78
C ILE A 333 6.14 -16.47 -13.71
N ALA A 334 6.38 -17.19 -14.82
CA ALA A 334 6.16 -18.64 -14.90
C ALA A 334 6.98 -19.40 -13.85
N GLU A 335 8.29 -19.09 -13.75
CA GLU A 335 9.15 -19.72 -12.75
C GLU A 335 8.71 -19.41 -11.31
N ASN A 336 8.30 -18.17 -11.02
CA ASN A 336 7.83 -17.82 -9.67
C ASN A 336 6.49 -18.46 -9.32
N ALA A 337 5.53 -18.47 -10.23
CA ALA A 337 4.21 -19.03 -9.99
C ALA A 337 4.27 -20.56 -9.73
N THR A 338 5.16 -21.26 -10.42
CA THR A 338 5.26 -22.71 -10.33
C THR A 338 6.37 -23.24 -9.42
N LEU A 339 7.14 -22.33 -8.79
CA LEU A 339 8.29 -22.70 -7.93
C LEU A 339 7.92 -23.66 -6.79
N ALA A 340 6.69 -23.58 -6.31
CA ALA A 340 6.19 -24.34 -5.17
C ALA A 340 5.24 -25.48 -5.56
N SER A 341 5.06 -25.76 -6.86
CA SER A 341 4.18 -26.84 -7.32
C SER A 341 4.64 -28.20 -6.80
N ARG A 342 3.77 -28.88 -6.06
CA ARG A 342 4.05 -30.18 -5.43
C ARG A 342 4.28 -31.31 -6.44
N ASN A 343 3.72 -31.19 -7.65
CA ASN A 343 3.71 -32.25 -8.67
C ASN A 343 4.90 -32.16 -9.65
N SER A 344 5.85 -31.27 -9.44
CA SER A 344 6.93 -31.02 -10.37
C SER A 344 8.14 -31.94 -10.18
N PHE A 345 7.95 -33.26 -10.45
CA PHE A 345 9.10 -34.15 -10.68
C PHE A 345 9.80 -33.90 -12.03
N LEU A 346 9.12 -33.24 -12.97
CA LEU A 346 9.63 -32.87 -14.29
C LEU A 346 9.33 -31.39 -14.53
N PHE A 347 10.35 -30.55 -14.39
CA PHE A 347 10.27 -29.15 -14.78
C PHE A 347 10.08 -29.06 -16.29
N SER A 348 8.91 -28.64 -16.75
CA SER A 348 8.64 -28.35 -18.15
C SER A 348 8.37 -26.85 -18.32
N PRO A 349 9.24 -26.09 -19.00
CA PRO A 349 9.02 -24.65 -19.21
C PRO A 349 7.66 -24.33 -19.85
N LYS A 350 7.21 -25.17 -20.82
CA LYS A 350 5.90 -24.98 -21.46
C LYS A 350 4.72 -25.18 -20.50
N LEU A 351 4.80 -26.17 -19.60
CA LEU A 351 3.77 -26.39 -18.60
C LEU A 351 3.73 -25.25 -17.59
N SER A 352 4.91 -24.78 -17.14
CA SER A 352 5.01 -23.63 -16.23
C SER A 352 4.45 -22.36 -16.85
N GLU A 353 4.69 -22.13 -18.14
CA GLU A 353 4.12 -20.99 -18.87
C GLU A 353 2.60 -21.10 -18.95
N PHE A 354 2.06 -22.27 -19.28
CA PHE A 354 0.61 -22.51 -19.35
C PHE A 354 -0.09 -22.28 -18.00
N GLN A 355 0.49 -22.80 -16.91
CA GLN A 355 -0.02 -22.60 -15.55
C GLN A 355 0.05 -21.12 -15.15
N ALA A 356 1.14 -20.43 -15.47
CA ALA A 356 1.28 -19.00 -15.18
C ALA A 356 0.33 -18.14 -16.00
N ASP A 357 0.09 -18.46 -17.27
CA ASP A 357 -0.86 -17.74 -18.12
C ASP A 357 -2.30 -17.86 -17.58
N HIS A 358 -2.67 -19.04 -17.02
CA HIS A 358 -3.92 -19.20 -16.28
C HIS A 358 -4.02 -18.22 -15.11
N TRP A 359 -3.01 -18.16 -14.24
CA TRP A 359 -3.03 -17.25 -13.07
C TRP A 359 -2.90 -15.77 -13.45
N ILE A 360 -2.22 -15.45 -14.54
CA ILE A 360 -2.19 -14.08 -15.09
C ILE A 360 -3.62 -13.63 -15.42
N SER A 361 -4.40 -14.52 -16.07
CA SER A 361 -5.80 -14.24 -16.40
C SER A 361 -6.70 -14.16 -15.17
N GLU A 362 -6.68 -15.19 -14.31
CA GLU A 362 -7.55 -15.30 -13.13
C GLU A 362 -7.35 -14.14 -12.12
N LEU A 363 -6.09 -13.75 -11.90
CA LEU A 363 -5.77 -12.65 -10.98
C LEU A 363 -5.71 -11.28 -11.67
N GLY A 364 -5.95 -11.21 -12.98
CA GLY A 364 -5.87 -9.96 -13.74
C GLY A 364 -4.49 -9.31 -13.61
N VAL A 365 -3.41 -10.09 -13.77
CA VAL A 365 -2.04 -9.59 -13.70
C VAL A 365 -1.72 -8.81 -14.97
N LYS A 366 -1.32 -7.56 -14.86
CA LYS A 366 -0.89 -6.75 -16.00
C LYS A 366 0.53 -7.12 -16.39
N ALA A 367 0.66 -8.11 -17.28
CA ALA A 367 1.93 -8.59 -17.83
C ALA A 367 1.83 -8.74 -19.36
N LYS A 368 2.96 -8.63 -20.04
CA LYS A 368 3.01 -8.83 -21.52
C LYS A 368 2.94 -10.32 -21.88
N HIS A 369 3.58 -11.16 -21.09
CA HIS A 369 3.65 -12.62 -21.24
C HIS A 369 4.25 -13.25 -19.97
N SER A 370 4.04 -14.53 -19.71
CA SER A 370 4.50 -15.25 -18.51
C SER A 370 6.03 -15.38 -18.37
N ARG A 371 6.80 -15.12 -19.45
CA ARG A 371 8.29 -15.07 -19.40
C ARG A 371 8.84 -13.73 -18.91
N GLN A 372 7.98 -12.71 -18.70
CA GLN A 372 8.40 -11.42 -18.17
C GLN A 372 8.97 -11.59 -16.76
N LYS A 373 10.06 -10.85 -16.45
CA LYS A 373 10.68 -10.91 -15.12
C LYS A 373 9.85 -10.18 -14.08
N ILE A 374 9.81 -10.73 -12.88
CA ILE A 374 9.05 -10.16 -11.75
C ILE A 374 9.44 -8.70 -11.46
N ARG A 375 10.72 -8.34 -11.56
CA ARG A 375 11.20 -6.97 -11.32
C ARG A 375 10.58 -5.90 -12.26
N GLU A 376 10.02 -6.32 -13.39
CA GLU A 376 9.40 -5.45 -14.38
C GLU A 376 7.91 -5.20 -14.10
N LEU A 377 7.35 -5.91 -13.12
CA LEU A 377 5.96 -5.77 -12.71
C LEU A 377 5.81 -4.68 -11.64
N SER A 378 4.65 -4.03 -11.63
CA SER A 378 4.23 -3.19 -10.50
C SER A 378 4.11 -3.99 -9.20
N GLY A 379 4.20 -3.31 -8.05
CA GLY A 379 4.10 -3.96 -6.75
C GLY A 379 2.83 -4.80 -6.57
N GLY A 380 1.67 -4.30 -7.00
CA GLY A 380 0.42 -5.05 -6.95
C GLY A 380 0.43 -6.32 -7.80
N ASN A 381 0.99 -6.26 -9.01
CA ASN A 381 1.12 -7.45 -9.85
C ASN A 381 2.12 -8.47 -9.29
N GLN A 382 3.20 -8.02 -8.64
CA GLN A 382 4.11 -8.90 -7.91
C GLN A 382 3.39 -9.66 -6.77
N GLN A 383 2.53 -8.97 -6.02
CA GLN A 383 1.74 -9.58 -4.94
C GLN A 383 0.78 -10.64 -5.47
N LYS A 384 0.10 -10.35 -6.59
CA LYS A 384 -0.77 -11.32 -7.28
C LYS A 384 0.00 -12.59 -7.66
N ILE A 385 1.25 -12.48 -8.14
CA ILE A 385 2.07 -13.65 -8.45
C ILE A 385 2.54 -14.39 -7.21
N ALA A 386 2.87 -13.69 -6.11
CA ALA A 386 3.18 -14.35 -4.84
C ALA A 386 1.98 -15.17 -4.32
N PHE A 387 0.77 -14.65 -4.50
CA PHE A 387 -0.46 -15.38 -4.16
C PHE A 387 -0.76 -16.53 -5.14
N ALA A 388 -0.58 -16.31 -6.45
CA ALA A 388 -0.72 -17.34 -7.48
C ALA A 388 0.11 -18.60 -7.17
N ARG A 389 1.33 -18.40 -6.65
CA ARG A 389 2.21 -19.51 -6.23
C ARG A 389 1.58 -20.41 -5.17
N LEU A 390 0.82 -19.83 -4.21
CA LEU A 390 0.12 -20.60 -3.19
C LEU A 390 -1.07 -21.36 -3.78
N LEU A 391 -1.82 -20.72 -4.64
CA LEU A 391 -2.95 -21.36 -5.34
C LEU A 391 -2.45 -22.52 -6.21
N GLU A 392 -1.36 -22.32 -6.96
CA GLU A 392 -0.74 -23.35 -7.79
C GLU A 392 -0.18 -24.52 -6.97
N SER A 393 0.31 -24.25 -5.75
CA SER A 393 0.84 -25.30 -4.87
C SER A 393 -0.23 -26.16 -4.20
N ASP A 394 -1.51 -25.82 -4.36
CA ASP A 394 -2.66 -26.50 -3.75
C ASP A 394 -2.46 -26.68 -2.23
N SER A 395 -2.17 -25.57 -1.54
CA SER A 395 -1.85 -25.56 -0.11
C SER A 395 -3.10 -25.84 0.72
N ASP A 396 -3.00 -26.74 1.71
CA ASP A 396 -4.07 -27.02 2.66
C ASP A 396 -4.23 -25.90 3.69
N LEU A 397 -3.12 -25.26 4.06
CA LEU A 397 -3.06 -24.13 4.99
C LEU A 397 -2.25 -22.99 4.36
N MET A 398 -2.84 -21.81 4.28
CA MET A 398 -2.16 -20.60 3.82
C MET A 398 -1.90 -19.64 4.99
N LEU A 399 -0.64 -19.24 5.16
CA LEU A 399 -0.20 -18.22 6.09
C LEU A 399 0.10 -16.95 5.29
N LEU A 400 -0.69 -15.90 5.48
CA LEU A 400 -0.66 -14.69 4.65
C LEU A 400 -0.28 -13.46 5.50
N ASP A 401 0.92 -12.93 5.30
CA ASP A 401 1.39 -11.75 6.02
C ASP A 401 1.16 -10.50 5.18
N GLU A 402 0.18 -9.68 5.59
CA GLU A 402 -0.27 -8.46 4.88
C GLU A 402 -0.48 -8.71 3.36
N PRO A 403 -1.33 -9.68 2.95
CA PRO A 403 -1.40 -10.15 1.57
C PRO A 403 -1.85 -9.09 0.57
N THR A 404 -2.53 -8.05 1.02
CA THR A 404 -3.09 -6.99 0.17
C THR A 404 -2.36 -5.66 0.29
N ARG A 405 -1.23 -5.63 1.00
CA ARG A 405 -0.44 -4.41 1.18
C ARG A 405 0.15 -3.91 -0.14
N GLY A 406 -0.10 -2.63 -0.44
CA GLY A 406 0.41 -2.01 -1.67
C GLY A 406 -0.29 -2.47 -2.95
N ILE A 407 -1.54 -2.90 -2.83
CA ILE A 407 -2.42 -3.28 -3.93
C ILE A 407 -3.59 -2.29 -4.01
N ASP A 408 -4.02 -1.95 -5.22
CA ASP A 408 -5.23 -1.16 -5.43
C ASP A 408 -6.50 -1.92 -5.03
N ILE A 409 -7.59 -1.18 -4.78
CA ILE A 409 -8.83 -1.73 -4.23
C ILE A 409 -9.45 -2.80 -5.13
N ALA A 410 -9.46 -2.62 -6.46
CA ALA A 410 -10.00 -3.62 -7.38
C ALA A 410 -9.19 -4.92 -7.35
N SER A 411 -7.86 -4.79 -7.28
CA SER A 411 -6.96 -5.94 -7.15
C SER A 411 -7.11 -6.65 -5.80
N LYS A 412 -7.43 -5.92 -4.71
CA LYS A 412 -7.77 -6.52 -3.41
C LYS A 412 -9.01 -7.40 -3.52
N ALA A 413 -10.08 -6.90 -4.14
CA ALA A 413 -11.32 -7.66 -4.35
C ALA A 413 -11.07 -9.00 -5.06
N THR A 414 -10.22 -9.00 -6.10
CA THR A 414 -9.84 -10.23 -6.78
C THR A 414 -9.13 -11.21 -5.85
N LEU A 415 -8.21 -10.75 -4.99
CA LEU A 415 -7.54 -11.62 -4.03
C LEU A 415 -8.51 -12.17 -2.98
N TYR A 416 -9.46 -11.37 -2.48
CA TYR A 416 -10.47 -11.83 -1.52
C TYR A 416 -11.36 -12.90 -2.14
N GLN A 417 -11.76 -12.76 -3.41
CA GLN A 417 -12.51 -13.79 -4.14
C GLN A 417 -11.72 -15.10 -4.21
N GLN A 418 -10.43 -15.04 -4.51
CA GLN A 418 -9.59 -16.24 -4.57
C GLN A 418 -9.35 -16.84 -3.18
N MET A 419 -9.26 -16.03 -2.12
CA MET A 419 -9.20 -16.53 -0.74
C MET A 419 -10.48 -17.23 -0.34
N ASP A 420 -11.65 -16.63 -0.63
CA ASP A 420 -12.95 -17.24 -0.37
C ASP A 420 -13.11 -18.55 -1.14
N PHE A 421 -12.74 -18.58 -2.43
CA PHE A 421 -12.76 -19.78 -3.25
C PHE A 421 -11.82 -20.88 -2.72
N ALA A 422 -10.61 -20.53 -2.30
CA ALA A 422 -9.69 -21.49 -1.68
C ALA A 422 -10.27 -22.07 -0.37
N ALA A 423 -10.89 -21.22 0.46
CA ALA A 423 -11.56 -21.66 1.69
C ALA A 423 -12.76 -22.56 1.42
N GLN A 424 -13.58 -22.27 0.40
CA GLN A 424 -14.67 -23.17 -0.06
C GLN A 424 -14.16 -24.56 -0.45
N ARG A 425 -12.96 -24.64 -1.03
CA ARG A 425 -12.30 -25.92 -1.35
C ARG A 425 -11.65 -26.60 -0.16
N GLY A 426 -11.80 -26.03 1.04
CA GLY A 426 -11.30 -26.58 2.28
C GLY A 426 -9.89 -26.12 2.67
N CYS A 427 -9.32 -25.10 2.04
CA CYS A 427 -8.08 -24.50 2.50
C CYS A 427 -8.33 -23.70 3.80
N GLY A 428 -7.51 -23.91 4.83
CA GLY A 428 -7.48 -23.04 6.01
C GLY A 428 -6.59 -21.82 5.75
N ILE A 429 -7.02 -20.63 6.16
CA ILE A 429 -6.27 -19.40 5.93
C ILE A 429 -6.05 -18.69 7.26
N LEU A 430 -4.79 -18.35 7.56
CA LEU A 430 -4.41 -17.47 8.66
C LEU A 430 -3.73 -16.24 8.07
N MET A 431 -4.37 -15.08 8.18
CA MET A 431 -3.87 -13.85 7.59
C MET A 431 -3.64 -12.74 8.61
N THR A 432 -2.66 -11.89 8.37
CA THR A 432 -2.51 -10.62 9.09
C THR A 432 -2.98 -9.48 8.23
N SER A 433 -3.57 -8.46 8.83
CA SER A 433 -3.79 -7.16 8.20
C SER A 433 -3.74 -6.04 9.23
N SER A 434 -3.17 -4.93 8.82
CA SER A 434 -3.24 -3.66 9.56
C SER A 434 -4.57 -2.91 9.33
N TYR A 435 -5.35 -3.33 8.32
CA TYR A 435 -6.61 -2.70 7.95
C TYR A 435 -7.80 -3.50 8.49
N LEU A 436 -8.39 -3.03 9.61
CA LEU A 436 -9.47 -3.74 10.31
C LEU A 436 -10.72 -4.01 9.45
N PRO A 437 -11.16 -3.10 8.55
CA PRO A 437 -12.28 -3.40 7.66
C PRO A 437 -12.05 -4.60 6.75
N GLU A 438 -10.81 -4.86 6.32
CA GLU A 438 -10.45 -6.07 5.57
C GLU A 438 -10.68 -7.33 6.41
N LEU A 439 -10.19 -7.34 7.65
CA LEU A 439 -10.37 -8.48 8.54
C LEU A 439 -11.85 -8.73 8.85
N LEU A 440 -12.62 -7.67 9.08
CA LEU A 440 -14.07 -7.76 9.33
C LEU A 440 -14.83 -8.27 8.11
N GLY A 441 -14.41 -7.89 6.90
CA GLY A 441 -15.07 -8.27 5.66
C GLY A 441 -14.74 -9.68 5.18
N VAL A 442 -13.50 -10.15 5.38
CA VAL A 442 -12.99 -11.40 4.77
C VAL A 442 -12.95 -12.57 5.76
N CYS A 443 -12.66 -12.31 7.06
CA CYS A 443 -12.38 -13.37 8.02
C CYS A 443 -13.65 -13.90 8.70
N ASP A 444 -13.62 -15.16 9.14
CA ASP A 444 -14.65 -15.77 9.98
C ASP A 444 -14.44 -15.41 11.46
N ARG A 445 -13.19 -15.49 11.91
CA ARG A 445 -12.76 -15.06 13.26
C ARG A 445 -11.57 -14.13 13.18
N ILE A 446 -11.48 -13.23 14.15
CA ILE A 446 -10.37 -12.28 14.30
C ILE A 446 -9.72 -12.46 15.65
N VAL A 447 -8.42 -12.67 15.62
CA VAL A 447 -7.55 -12.78 16.79
C VAL A 447 -6.85 -11.44 16.98
N VAL A 448 -6.86 -10.89 18.19
CA VAL A 448 -6.14 -9.65 18.49
C VAL A 448 -4.86 -9.96 19.22
N LEU A 449 -3.74 -9.45 18.67
CA LEU A 449 -2.43 -9.49 19.32
C LEU A 449 -2.05 -8.08 19.81
N ASN A 450 -1.57 -8.00 21.05
CA ASN A 450 -0.96 -6.79 21.58
C ASN A 450 0.35 -7.17 22.31
N ARG A 451 1.46 -6.55 21.93
CA ARG A 451 2.80 -6.78 22.51
C ARG A 451 3.16 -8.28 22.65
N GLY A 452 2.83 -9.04 21.62
CA GLY A 452 3.11 -10.48 21.54
C GLY A 452 2.14 -11.38 22.33
N LYS A 453 1.10 -10.84 22.93
CA LYS A 453 0.09 -11.60 23.67
C LYS A 453 -1.22 -11.65 22.95
N LEU A 454 -1.92 -12.78 23.03
CA LEU A 454 -3.29 -12.91 22.52
C LEU A 454 -4.24 -12.27 23.52
N MET A 455 -4.95 -11.21 23.08
CA MET A 455 -5.91 -10.45 23.90
C MET A 455 -7.31 -11.04 23.82
N GLY A 456 -7.71 -11.55 22.65
CA GLY A 456 -9.02 -12.14 22.44
C GLY A 456 -9.20 -12.74 21.08
N ILE A 457 -10.27 -13.52 20.93
CA ILE A 457 -10.73 -14.11 19.67
C ILE A 457 -12.18 -13.67 19.49
N PHE A 458 -12.48 -13.07 18.35
CA PHE A 458 -13.77 -12.45 18.06
C PHE A 458 -14.38 -13.05 16.78
N ASP A 459 -15.67 -13.26 16.77
CA ASP A 459 -16.41 -13.56 15.55
C ASP A 459 -16.49 -12.27 14.71
N ALA A 460 -16.05 -12.33 13.46
CA ALA A 460 -15.99 -11.16 12.58
C ALA A 460 -17.40 -10.63 12.20
N ARG A 461 -18.44 -11.48 12.29
CA ARG A 461 -19.84 -11.08 11.99
C ARG A 461 -20.48 -10.27 13.14
N THR A 462 -20.02 -10.45 14.36
CA THR A 462 -20.63 -9.86 15.57
C THR A 462 -19.79 -8.77 16.23
N THR A 463 -18.55 -8.61 15.81
CA THR A 463 -17.64 -7.57 16.31
C THR A 463 -17.60 -6.34 15.37
N ASN A 464 -16.90 -5.30 15.79
CA ASN A 464 -16.68 -4.10 14.99
C ASN A 464 -15.26 -3.54 15.16
N ALA A 465 -14.87 -2.63 14.26
CA ALA A 465 -13.53 -2.05 14.25
C ALA A 465 -13.17 -1.32 15.55
N HIS A 466 -14.13 -0.65 16.21
CA HIS A 466 -13.89 0.08 17.45
C HIS A 466 -13.50 -0.87 18.59
N LYS A 467 -14.23 -1.98 18.75
CA LYS A 467 -13.93 -3.00 19.77
C LYS A 467 -12.56 -3.65 19.52
N LEU A 468 -12.27 -4.02 18.27
CA LEU A 468 -10.97 -4.59 17.92
C LEU A 468 -9.82 -3.61 18.20
N MET A 469 -10.01 -2.32 17.89
CA MET A 469 -9.00 -1.29 18.16
C MET A 469 -8.76 -1.11 19.66
N GLN A 470 -9.81 -1.13 20.49
CA GLN A 470 -9.67 -1.08 21.95
C GLN A 470 -8.78 -2.19 22.46
N GLU A 471 -8.99 -3.43 22.00
CA GLU A 471 -8.15 -4.58 22.38
C GLU A 471 -6.72 -4.52 21.83
N CYS A 472 -6.51 -3.88 20.68
CA CYS A 472 -5.17 -3.65 20.11
C CYS A 472 -4.34 -2.67 20.98
N ILE A 473 -5.00 -1.76 21.74
CA ILE A 473 -4.36 -0.71 22.54
C ILE A 473 -4.25 -1.11 24.02
N ALA A 474 -5.16 -1.95 24.51
CA ALA A 474 -5.19 -2.40 25.91
C ALA A 474 -3.88 -3.07 26.33
#